data_916cd8fe6640616c33e73931ec31d300
#
_entry.id   916cd8fe6640616c33e73931ec31d300
#
_cell.length_a   1.000
_cell.length_b   1.000
_cell.length_c   1.000
_cell.angle_alpha   90.00
_cell.angle_beta   90.00
_cell.angle_gamma   90.00
#
_symmetry.space_group_name_H-M   'P 1'
#
loop_
_entity.id
_entity.type
_entity.pdbx_description
1 polymer ?
#
loop_
_entity_poly.entity_id
_entity_poly.type
_entity_poly.pdbx_seq_one_letter_code
_entity_poly.pdbx_strand_id
1 'polypeptide(L)'
;MFFYSPDRKGEHPQAHLKDFRGVIHADDYAGFNELFVGGRIAEAGCWAHVRRKFFDVHVATGSPIANEALDRIGQLYAVEKTVNRSPPERRRQQRQLQSKPIAEALAAWAEQTLGQLSRKSELAQASATCGRAGLRWCVALTTAA
;
A
#
# COMPACT_ATOMS: atom_id res chain seq x y z
N MET A 1 -19.56 -3.71 -11.34
CA MET A 1 -20.62 -4.36 -10.56
C MET A 1 -20.54 -3.81 -9.14
N PHE A 2 -21.65 -3.35 -8.56
CA PHE A 2 -21.71 -2.83 -7.19
C PHE A 2 -22.52 -3.79 -6.34
N PHE A 3 -21.99 -4.11 -5.14
CA PHE A 3 -22.70 -4.93 -4.16
C PHE A 3 -23.04 -4.06 -2.96
N TYR A 4 -24.31 -4.11 -2.58
CA TYR A 4 -24.79 -3.45 -1.38
C TYR A 4 -24.61 -4.38 -0.18
N SER A 5 -24.08 -3.83 0.93
CA SER A 5 -24.10 -4.49 2.24
C SER A 5 -24.73 -3.55 3.27
N PRO A 6 -25.49 -4.08 4.23
CA PRO A 6 -26.19 -3.26 5.23
C PRO A 6 -25.22 -2.64 6.26
N ASP A 7 -24.02 -3.20 6.39
CA ASP A 7 -22.99 -2.74 7.30
C ASP A 7 -21.59 -2.97 6.70
N ARG A 8 -20.54 -2.65 7.49
CA ARG A 8 -19.12 -2.77 7.08
C ARG A 8 -18.42 -4.03 7.62
N LYS A 9 -19.17 -5.09 7.96
CA LYS A 9 -18.55 -6.30 8.48
C LYS A 9 -17.75 -7.07 7.43
N GLY A 10 -16.67 -7.73 7.88
CA GLY A 10 -15.79 -8.51 7.01
C GLY A 10 -16.45 -9.74 6.37
N GLU A 11 -17.57 -10.24 6.92
CA GLU A 11 -18.33 -11.37 6.37
C GLU A 11 -18.84 -11.12 4.94
N HIS A 12 -19.19 -9.87 4.61
CA HIS A 12 -19.70 -9.53 3.27
C HIS A 12 -18.63 -9.68 2.18
N PRO A 13 -17.41 -9.07 2.30
CA PRO A 13 -16.36 -9.31 1.32
C PRO A 13 -15.88 -10.77 1.30
N GLN A 14 -15.87 -11.47 2.43
CA GLN A 14 -15.51 -12.89 2.48
C GLN A 14 -16.46 -13.74 1.66
N ALA A 15 -17.78 -13.57 1.84
CA ALA A 15 -18.80 -14.29 1.07
C ALA A 15 -18.70 -13.98 -0.43
N HIS A 16 -18.47 -12.70 -0.77
CA HIS A 16 -18.42 -12.26 -2.16
C HIS A 16 -17.17 -12.75 -2.90
N LEU A 17 -16.02 -12.82 -2.20
CA LEU A 17 -14.72 -13.16 -2.77
C LEU A 17 -14.28 -14.61 -2.47
N LYS A 18 -15.19 -15.45 -2.01
CA LYS A 18 -14.89 -16.84 -1.60
C LYS A 18 -14.16 -17.66 -2.66
N ASP A 19 -14.49 -17.45 -3.95
CA ASP A 19 -13.94 -18.18 -5.08
C ASP A 19 -12.87 -17.38 -5.85
N PHE A 20 -12.61 -16.14 -5.43
CA PHE A 20 -11.61 -15.28 -6.06
C PHE A 20 -10.19 -15.74 -5.73
N ARG A 21 -9.31 -15.67 -6.73
CA ARG A 21 -7.86 -15.86 -6.61
C ARG A 21 -7.16 -14.70 -7.29
N GLY A 22 -6.15 -14.14 -6.66
CA GLY A 22 -5.40 -13.04 -7.26
C GLY A 22 -5.04 -11.95 -6.26
N VAL A 23 -4.98 -10.72 -6.74
CA VAL A 23 -4.54 -9.56 -5.96
C VAL A 23 -5.70 -8.58 -5.75
N ILE A 24 -5.87 -8.10 -4.53
CA ILE A 24 -6.84 -7.06 -4.17
C ILE A 24 -6.07 -5.83 -3.65
N HIS A 25 -6.40 -4.66 -4.19
CA HIS A 25 -5.97 -3.40 -3.60
C HIS A 25 -6.82 -3.06 -2.39
N ALA A 26 -6.19 -2.95 -1.22
CA ALA A 26 -6.88 -2.63 0.03
C ALA A 26 -6.20 -1.45 0.76
N ASP A 27 -6.97 -0.79 1.61
CA ASP A 27 -6.59 0.40 2.38
C ASP A 27 -6.31 0.10 3.85
N ASP A 28 -5.87 -1.13 4.16
CA ASP A 28 -5.60 -1.60 5.53
C ASP A 28 -6.88 -1.75 6.40
N TYR A 29 -8.05 -1.92 5.77
CA TYR A 29 -9.29 -2.18 6.49
C TYR A 29 -9.30 -3.59 7.08
N ALA A 30 -9.44 -3.70 8.40
CA ALA A 30 -9.35 -4.97 9.14
C ALA A 30 -10.37 -6.03 8.69
N GLY A 31 -11.52 -5.63 8.13
CA GLY A 31 -12.54 -6.55 7.60
C GLY A 31 -12.06 -7.40 6.41
N PHE A 32 -10.92 -7.07 5.80
CA PHE A 32 -10.32 -7.86 4.72
C PHE A 32 -9.29 -8.88 5.20
N ASN A 33 -8.86 -8.84 6.48
CA ASN A 33 -7.76 -9.67 6.97
C ASN A 33 -7.97 -11.16 6.71
N GLU A 34 -9.18 -11.67 6.95
CA GLU A 34 -9.53 -13.08 6.72
C GLU A 34 -9.42 -13.52 5.26
N LEU A 35 -9.57 -12.59 4.30
CA LEU A 35 -9.43 -12.89 2.88
C LEU A 35 -8.00 -13.29 2.51
N PHE A 36 -7.01 -12.78 3.24
CA PHE A 36 -5.59 -13.00 2.98
C PHE A 36 -5.03 -14.23 3.68
N VAL A 37 -5.80 -14.83 4.58
CA VAL A 37 -5.43 -16.09 5.24
C VAL A 37 -5.44 -17.22 4.22
N GLY A 38 -4.34 -17.98 4.16
CA GLY A 38 -4.21 -19.11 3.23
C GLY A 38 -3.64 -18.78 1.86
N GLY A 39 -3.25 -17.52 1.60
CA GLY A 39 -2.45 -17.13 0.41
C GLY A 39 -3.17 -17.18 -0.94
N ARG A 40 -4.48 -17.48 -0.97
CA ARG A 40 -5.29 -17.50 -2.18
C ARG A 40 -5.48 -16.10 -2.78
N ILE A 41 -5.60 -15.11 -1.92
CA ILE A 41 -5.73 -13.70 -2.24
C ILE A 41 -4.52 -12.98 -1.66
N ALA A 42 -3.79 -12.24 -2.49
CA ALA A 42 -2.72 -11.37 -2.05
C ALA A 42 -3.23 -9.93 -1.90
N GLU A 43 -2.80 -9.25 -0.85
CA GLU A 43 -3.10 -7.84 -0.67
C GLU A 43 -2.04 -6.96 -1.32
N ALA A 44 -2.46 -6.03 -2.15
CA ALA A 44 -1.64 -4.91 -2.59
C ALA A 44 -2.01 -3.66 -1.78
N GLY A 45 -1.04 -3.12 -1.05
CA GLY A 45 -1.25 -1.89 -0.27
C GLY A 45 -1.57 -0.69 -1.17
N CYS A 46 -2.48 0.16 -0.72
CA CYS A 46 -2.89 1.36 -1.44
C CYS A 46 -1.94 2.53 -1.16
N TRP A 47 -1.02 2.84 -2.07
CA TRP A 47 -0.10 3.97 -1.95
C TRP A 47 -0.80 5.33 -1.89
N ALA A 48 -1.97 5.48 -2.51
CA ALA A 48 -2.75 6.71 -2.43
C ALA A 48 -3.24 6.96 -0.99
N HIS A 49 -3.63 5.89 -0.28
CA HIS A 49 -4.03 5.97 1.12
C HIS A 49 -2.83 6.34 2.03
N VAL A 50 -1.68 5.69 1.83
CA VAL A 50 -0.43 6.02 2.55
C VAL A 50 -0.03 7.47 2.31
N ARG A 51 -0.02 7.90 1.05
CA ARG A 51 0.33 9.27 0.66
C ARG A 51 -0.58 10.29 1.34
N ARG A 52 -1.87 10.04 1.39
CA ARG A 52 -2.84 10.93 2.03
C ARG A 52 -2.53 11.13 3.52
N LYS A 53 -2.25 10.06 4.25
CA LYS A 53 -1.88 10.15 5.67
C LYS A 53 -0.67 11.05 5.91
N PHE A 54 0.40 10.91 5.12
CA PHE A 54 1.56 11.79 5.24
C PHE A 54 1.26 13.22 4.81
N PHE A 55 0.44 13.41 3.80
CA PHE A 55 0.02 14.73 3.36
C PHE A 55 -0.75 15.48 4.44
N ASP A 56 -1.71 14.81 5.10
CA ASP A 56 -2.50 15.41 6.18
C ASP A 56 -1.59 15.81 7.35
N VAL A 57 -0.63 14.98 7.74
CA VAL A 57 0.38 15.32 8.76
C VAL A 57 1.26 16.49 8.32
N HIS A 58 1.72 16.50 7.06
CA HIS A 58 2.56 17.57 6.54
C HIS A 58 1.82 18.92 6.57
N VAL A 59 0.59 18.96 6.11
CA VAL A 59 -0.24 20.19 6.12
C VAL A 59 -0.51 20.66 7.54
N ALA A 60 -0.75 19.75 8.48
CA ALA A 60 -1.07 20.12 9.87
C ALA A 60 0.16 20.58 10.67
N THR A 61 1.35 20.04 10.39
CA THR A 61 2.52 20.21 11.28
C THR A 61 3.78 20.75 10.58
N GLY A 62 3.82 20.80 9.25
CA GLY A 62 5.03 21.13 8.49
C GLY A 62 6.17 20.11 8.66
N SER A 63 5.86 18.88 9.11
CA SER A 63 6.86 17.86 9.45
C SER A 63 7.81 17.56 8.28
N PRO A 64 9.14 17.71 8.46
CA PRO A 64 10.11 17.34 7.43
C PRO A 64 10.11 15.84 7.13
N ILE A 65 9.81 14.99 8.12
CA ILE A 65 9.67 13.54 7.93
C ILE A 65 8.48 13.22 7.02
N ALA A 66 7.34 13.91 7.22
CA ALA A 66 6.18 13.73 6.35
C ALA A 66 6.47 14.21 4.92
N ASN A 67 7.21 15.30 4.75
CA ASN A 67 7.63 15.77 3.44
C ASN A 67 8.55 14.75 2.75
N GLU A 68 9.55 14.22 3.46
CA GLU A 68 10.44 13.18 2.93
C GLU A 68 9.67 11.94 2.48
N ALA A 69 8.67 11.51 3.26
CA ALA A 69 7.80 10.40 2.86
C ALA A 69 7.07 10.68 1.54
N LEU A 70 6.53 11.89 1.38
CA LEU A 70 5.83 12.30 0.17
C LEU A 70 6.75 12.29 -1.05
N ASP A 71 8.00 12.75 -0.91
CA ASP A 71 9.01 12.74 -1.97
C ASP A 71 9.36 11.31 -2.39
N ARG A 72 9.58 10.42 -1.43
CA ARG A 72 9.86 9.00 -1.69
C ARG A 72 8.69 8.29 -2.36
N ILE A 73 7.45 8.53 -1.92
CA ILE A 73 6.25 8.01 -2.57
C ILE A 73 6.11 8.59 -3.98
N GLY A 74 6.48 9.86 -4.18
CA GLY A 74 6.51 10.53 -5.48
C GLY A 74 7.36 9.78 -6.50
N GLN A 75 8.47 9.15 -6.10
CA GLN A 75 9.31 8.34 -6.97
C GLN A 75 8.56 7.11 -7.52
N LEU A 76 7.71 6.45 -6.72
CA LEU A 76 6.86 5.35 -7.18
C LEU A 76 5.87 5.82 -8.26
N TYR A 77 5.24 6.97 -8.04
CA TYR A 77 4.34 7.56 -9.04
C TYR A 77 5.06 7.99 -10.31
N ALA A 78 6.31 8.45 -10.21
CA ALA A 78 7.12 8.78 -11.38
C ALA A 78 7.37 7.54 -12.26
N VAL A 79 7.71 6.40 -11.66
CA VAL A 79 7.83 5.12 -12.40
C VAL A 79 6.50 4.74 -13.05
N GLU A 80 5.40 4.76 -12.33
CA GLU A 80 4.08 4.42 -12.89
C GLU A 80 3.71 5.32 -14.08
N LYS A 81 4.05 6.60 -14.03
CA LYS A 81 3.82 7.54 -15.15
C LYS A 81 4.57 7.12 -16.41
N THR A 82 5.78 6.56 -16.29
CA THR A 82 6.57 6.11 -17.46
C THR A 82 6.01 4.86 -18.12
N VAL A 83 5.35 3.99 -17.34
CA VAL A 83 4.82 2.72 -17.83
C VAL A 83 3.31 2.73 -18.09
N ASN A 84 2.65 3.83 -17.76
CA ASN A 84 1.23 4.00 -18.06
C ASN A 84 1.00 3.82 -19.56
N ARG A 85 -0.02 3.05 -19.94
CA ARG A 85 -0.32 2.66 -21.32
C ARG A 85 0.65 1.65 -21.97
N SER A 86 1.67 1.17 -21.27
CA SER A 86 2.51 0.07 -21.76
C SER A 86 1.79 -1.27 -21.63
N PRO A 87 2.15 -2.28 -22.45
CA PRO A 87 1.65 -3.65 -22.30
C PRO A 87 1.87 -4.19 -20.87
N PRO A 88 1.02 -5.10 -20.38
CA PRO A 88 1.10 -5.63 -19.01
C PRO A 88 2.48 -6.17 -18.64
N GLU A 89 3.11 -6.92 -19.56
CA GLU A 89 4.44 -7.52 -19.33
C GLU A 89 5.52 -6.45 -19.13
N ARG A 90 5.51 -5.39 -19.96
CA ARG A 90 6.45 -4.28 -19.82
C ARG A 90 6.24 -3.53 -18.49
N ARG A 91 4.98 -3.33 -18.09
CA ARG A 91 4.66 -2.71 -16.78
C ARG A 91 5.20 -3.57 -15.64
N ARG A 92 4.98 -4.89 -15.69
CA ARG A 92 5.49 -5.83 -14.70
C ARG A 92 7.02 -5.75 -14.58
N GLN A 93 7.72 -5.85 -15.73
CA GLN A 93 9.18 -5.79 -15.78
C GLN A 93 9.72 -4.48 -15.18
N GLN A 94 9.17 -3.33 -15.57
CA GLN A 94 9.61 -2.04 -15.05
C GLN A 94 9.31 -1.87 -13.56
N ARG A 95 8.19 -2.36 -13.08
CA ARG A 95 7.87 -2.37 -11.65
C ARG A 95 8.85 -3.23 -10.85
N GLN A 96 9.21 -4.38 -11.35
CA GLN A 96 10.22 -5.23 -10.71
C GLN A 96 11.59 -4.55 -10.65
N LEU A 97 12.01 -3.91 -11.74
CA LEU A 97 13.32 -3.29 -11.84
C LEU A 97 13.43 -1.96 -11.08
N GLN A 98 12.38 -1.15 -11.07
CA GLN A 98 12.44 0.22 -10.55
C GLN A 98 11.57 0.43 -9.31
N SER A 99 10.30 0.04 -9.34
CA SER A 99 9.39 0.33 -8.23
C SER A 99 9.64 -0.55 -7.01
N LYS A 100 10.02 -1.82 -7.20
CA LYS A 100 10.29 -2.74 -6.10
C LYS A 100 11.40 -2.24 -5.17
N PRO A 101 12.62 -1.89 -5.65
CA PRO A 101 13.67 -1.38 -4.78
C PRO A 101 13.28 -0.07 -4.08
N ILE A 102 12.51 0.81 -4.74
CA ILE A 102 12.01 2.04 -4.11
C ILE A 102 11.04 1.69 -2.97
N ALA A 103 10.13 0.76 -3.17
CA ALA A 103 9.15 0.34 -2.16
C ALA A 103 9.83 -0.35 -0.97
N GLU A 104 10.84 -1.19 -1.21
CA GLU A 104 11.64 -1.84 -0.16
C GLU A 104 12.43 -0.81 0.67
N ALA A 105 13.09 0.14 0.00
CA ALA A 105 13.81 1.22 0.67
C ALA A 105 12.86 2.12 1.48
N LEU A 106 11.67 2.39 0.97
CA LEU A 106 10.66 3.17 1.67
C LEU A 106 10.11 2.43 2.90
N ALA A 107 9.90 1.11 2.81
CA ALA A 107 9.48 0.30 3.95
C ALA A 107 10.55 0.28 5.05
N ALA A 108 11.82 0.07 4.71
CA ALA A 108 12.93 0.09 5.65
C ALA A 108 13.08 1.47 6.32
N TRP A 109 12.98 2.54 5.54
CA TRP A 109 13.00 3.91 6.07
C TRP A 109 11.82 4.17 7.04
N ALA A 110 10.63 3.69 6.71
CA ALA A 110 9.46 3.84 7.57
C ALA A 110 9.63 3.11 8.92
N GLU A 111 10.22 1.92 8.92
CA GLU A 111 10.53 1.16 10.14
C GLU A 111 11.57 1.88 11.02
N GLN A 112 12.64 2.40 10.42
CA GLN A 112 13.65 3.18 11.14
C GLN A 112 13.03 4.44 11.75
N THR A 113 12.20 5.14 11.00
CA THR A 113 11.50 6.35 11.45
C THR A 113 10.56 6.05 12.62
N LEU A 114 9.84 4.92 12.56
CA LEU A 114 8.97 4.49 13.67
C LEU A 114 9.71 4.34 15.00
N GLY A 115 10.95 3.86 14.98
CA GLY A 115 11.79 3.72 16.17
C GLY A 115 12.12 5.05 16.88
N GLN A 116 11.98 6.17 16.18
CA GLN A 116 12.29 7.53 16.66
C GLN A 116 11.03 8.33 17.05
N LEU A 117 9.84 7.81 16.76
CA LEU A 117 8.58 8.54 16.95
C LEU A 117 7.79 8.05 18.17
N SER A 118 7.02 8.96 18.77
CA SER A 118 6.01 8.56 19.77
C SER A 118 4.96 7.68 19.10
N ARG A 119 4.71 6.49 19.68
CA ARG A 119 3.75 5.50 19.15
C ARG A 119 2.32 6.01 18.96
N LYS A 120 1.94 7.09 19.66
CA LYS A 120 0.61 7.69 19.59
C LYS A 120 0.51 8.81 18.54
N SER A 121 1.61 9.21 17.91
CA SER A 121 1.59 10.28 16.92
C SER A 121 0.96 9.84 15.60
N GLU A 122 0.29 10.75 14.91
CA GLU A 122 -0.26 10.50 13.56
C GLU A 122 0.84 10.15 12.57
N LEU A 123 2.04 10.73 12.74
CA LEU A 123 3.21 10.42 11.94
C LEU A 123 3.65 8.95 12.13
N ALA A 124 3.62 8.43 13.37
CA ALA A 124 3.92 7.03 13.63
C ALA A 124 2.88 6.11 12.99
N GLN A 125 1.59 6.46 13.03
CA GLN A 125 0.54 5.70 12.37
C GLN A 125 0.70 5.71 10.84
N ALA A 126 1.04 6.86 10.25
CA ALA A 126 1.33 6.96 8.82
C ALA A 126 2.53 6.11 8.43
N SER A 127 3.62 6.14 9.21
CA SER A 127 4.85 5.35 8.97
C SER A 127 4.59 3.84 9.10
N ALA A 128 3.81 3.40 10.10
CA ALA A 128 3.42 2.00 10.26
C ALA A 128 2.58 1.50 9.05
N THR A 129 1.65 2.32 8.57
CA THR A 129 0.87 2.01 7.36
C THR A 129 1.78 1.93 6.14
N CYS A 130 2.77 2.83 6.01
CA CYS A 130 3.73 2.84 4.93
C CYS A 130 4.57 1.55 4.87
N GLY A 131 5.12 1.12 6.01
CA GLY A 131 5.90 -0.12 6.10
C GLY A 131 5.09 -1.35 5.65
N ARG A 132 3.87 -1.49 6.16
CA ARG A 132 2.95 -2.58 5.75
C ARG A 132 2.60 -2.54 4.27
N ALA A 133 2.26 -1.36 3.76
CA ALA A 133 1.91 -1.19 2.35
C ALA A 133 3.07 -1.54 1.42
N GLY A 134 4.30 -1.15 1.76
CA GLY A 134 5.50 -1.45 1.00
C GLY A 134 5.73 -2.95 0.87
N LEU A 135 5.68 -3.69 1.98
CA LEU A 135 5.86 -5.15 2.00
C LEU A 135 4.76 -5.86 1.19
N ARG A 136 3.48 -5.49 1.39
CA ARG A 136 2.35 -6.08 0.68
C ARG A 136 2.38 -5.78 -0.82
N TRP A 137 2.80 -4.60 -1.21
CA TRP A 137 2.92 -4.22 -2.62
C TRP A 137 4.04 -5.00 -3.33
N CYS A 138 5.18 -5.23 -2.68
CA CYS A 138 6.25 -6.06 -3.21
C CYS A 138 5.78 -7.50 -3.47
N VAL A 139 5.01 -8.09 -2.56
CA VAL A 139 4.40 -9.41 -2.75
C VAL A 139 3.47 -9.42 -3.96
N ALA A 140 2.58 -8.44 -4.07
CA ALA A 140 1.65 -8.32 -5.19
C ALA A 140 2.36 -8.20 -6.56
N LEU A 141 3.51 -7.53 -6.63
CA LEU A 141 4.31 -7.43 -7.86
C LEU A 141 4.93 -8.76 -8.30
N THR A 142 5.16 -9.69 -7.36
CA THR A 142 5.72 -11.01 -7.67
C THR A 142 4.66 -12.03 -8.05
N THR A 143 3.44 -11.86 -7.55
CA THR A 143 2.34 -12.84 -7.71
C THR A 143 1.35 -12.48 -8.82
N ALA A 144 1.31 -11.24 -9.29
CA ALA A 144 0.46 -10.84 -10.40
C ALA A 144 1.10 -11.32 -11.73
N ALA A 145 0.64 -12.47 -12.17
CA ALA A 145 0.82 -12.96 -13.54
C ALA A 145 -0.18 -12.28 -14.47
#